data_dd935a73515ecf94da75cf5739b3e6ed
#
_entry.id   dd935a73515ecf94da75cf5739b3e6ed
#
_cell.length_a   1.000
_cell.length_b   1.000
_cell.length_c   1.000
_cell.angle_alpha   90.00
_cell.angle_beta   90.00
_cell.angle_gamma   90.00
#
_symmetry.space_group_name_H-M   'P 1'
#
loop_
_entity.id
_entity.type
_entity.pdbx_description
1 polymer ?
#
loop_
_entity_poly.entity_id
_entity_poly.type
_entity_poly.pdbx_seq_one_letter_code
_entity_poly.pdbx_strand_id
1 'polypeptide(L)' 'MPERVALARNIKAIRKQMRESQIEFAAHCGISTEALSLLEREQSDPKLSTIQKVAAYTDYTVTDLLNTEQE' A
#
# COMPACT_ATOMS: atom_id res chain seq x y z
N MET A 1 14.45 4.33 -8.15
CA MET A 1 13.69 3.25 -7.50
C MET A 1 12.47 2.91 -8.35
N PRO A 2 12.26 1.63 -8.67
CA PRO A 2 11.05 1.26 -9.42
C PRO A 2 9.77 1.61 -8.65
N GLU A 3 8.71 1.92 -9.39
CA GLU A 3 7.44 2.30 -8.79
C GLU A 3 6.88 1.23 -7.84
N ARG A 4 7.01 -0.05 -8.19
CA ARG A 4 6.51 -1.13 -7.32
C ARG A 4 7.27 -1.19 -5.98
N VAL A 5 8.54 -0.84 -5.98
CA VAL A 5 9.33 -0.77 -4.75
C VAL A 5 8.88 0.41 -3.91
N ALA A 6 8.69 1.57 -4.54
CA ALA A 6 8.17 2.75 -3.86
C ALA A 6 6.79 2.48 -3.29
N LEU A 7 5.91 1.84 -4.05
CA LEU A 7 4.56 1.50 -3.61
C LEU A 7 4.60 0.64 -2.36
N ALA A 8 5.39 -0.42 -2.36
CA ALA A 8 5.49 -1.33 -1.23
C ALA A 8 5.98 -0.60 0.03
N ARG A 9 7.02 0.21 -0.12
CA ARG A 9 7.59 0.96 0.99
C ARG A 9 6.64 2.02 1.52
N ASN A 10 5.97 2.73 0.63
CA ASN A 10 5.03 3.79 1.02
C ASN A 10 3.84 3.21 1.78
N ILE A 11 3.24 2.14 1.27
CA ILE A 11 2.11 1.50 1.94
C ILE A 11 2.50 0.99 3.31
N LYS A 12 3.64 0.32 3.40
CA LYS A 12 4.11 -0.21 4.68
C LYS A 12 4.36 0.90 5.69
N ALA A 13 4.98 2.00 5.25
CA ALA A 13 5.25 3.14 6.13
C ALA A 13 3.95 3.78 6.61
N ILE A 14 2.98 3.98 5.71
CA ILE A 14 1.67 4.55 6.07
C ILE A 14 0.98 3.66 7.10
N ARG A 15 0.95 2.34 6.84
CA ARG A 15 0.33 1.40 7.77
C ARG A 15 0.96 1.48 9.15
N LYS A 16 2.26 1.52 9.22
CA LYS A 16 2.98 1.61 10.51
C LYS A 16 2.71 2.93 11.20
N GLN A 17 2.62 4.03 10.47
CA GLN A 17 2.26 5.32 11.04
C GLN A 17 0.86 5.31 11.64
N MET A 18 -0.05 4.55 11.02
CA MET A 18 -1.42 4.40 11.52
C MET A 18 -1.50 3.39 12.67
N ARG A 19 -0.40 2.71 12.98
CA ARG A 19 -0.31 1.70 14.04
C ARG A 19 -1.28 0.55 13.85
N GLU A 20 -1.46 0.14 12.60
CA GLU A 20 -2.35 -0.98 12.26
C GLU A 20 -1.53 -2.20 11.87
N SER A 21 -2.05 -3.36 12.24
CA SER A 21 -1.50 -4.62 11.74
C SER A 21 -1.90 -4.80 10.27
N GLN A 22 -1.28 -5.76 9.59
CA GLN A 22 -1.70 -6.08 8.23
C GLN A 22 -3.15 -6.52 8.17
N ILE A 23 -3.61 -7.30 9.15
CA ILE A 23 -4.98 -7.77 9.21
C ILE A 23 -5.95 -6.60 9.32
N GLU A 24 -5.68 -5.67 10.23
CA GLU A 24 -6.54 -4.50 10.44
C GLU A 24 -6.56 -3.59 9.21
N PHE A 25 -5.41 -3.30 8.68
CA PHE A 25 -5.27 -2.40 7.53
C PHE A 25 -5.98 -2.98 6.30
N ALA A 26 -5.76 -4.26 6.03
CA ALA A 26 -6.39 -4.92 4.89
C ALA A 26 -7.91 -4.91 5.03
N ALA A 27 -8.42 -5.18 6.22
CA ALA A 27 -9.87 -5.15 6.47
C ALA A 27 -10.44 -3.77 6.20
N HIS A 28 -9.77 -2.71 6.65
CA HIS A 28 -10.21 -1.34 6.43
C HIS A 28 -10.15 -0.93 4.97
N CYS A 29 -9.17 -1.44 4.24
CA CYS A 29 -9.06 -1.16 2.81
C CYS A 29 -10.05 -1.96 1.96
N GLY A 30 -10.62 -3.01 2.52
CA GLY A 30 -11.51 -3.90 1.76
C GLY A 30 -10.75 -4.87 0.86
N ILE A 31 -9.55 -5.27 1.28
CA ILE A 31 -8.74 -6.26 0.57
C ILE A 31 -8.37 -7.39 1.52
N SER A 32 -7.90 -8.51 0.97
CA SER A 32 -7.44 -9.61 1.81
C SER A 32 -6.09 -9.30 2.45
N THR A 33 -5.81 -9.94 3.58
CA THR A 33 -4.51 -9.81 4.23
C THR A 33 -3.39 -10.27 3.30
N GLU A 34 -3.64 -11.31 2.52
CA GLU A 34 -2.68 -11.80 1.55
C GLU A 34 -2.38 -10.75 0.46
N ALA A 35 -3.43 -10.06 -0.03
CA ALA A 35 -3.25 -9.02 -1.02
C ALA A 35 -2.38 -7.89 -0.46
N LEU A 36 -2.63 -7.48 0.79
CA LEU A 36 -1.81 -6.46 1.42
C LEU A 36 -0.37 -6.94 1.62
N SER A 37 -0.21 -8.18 2.07
CA SER A 37 1.12 -8.74 2.24
C SER A 37 1.90 -8.71 0.93
N LEU A 38 1.25 -9.01 -0.18
CA LEU A 38 1.87 -8.93 -1.50
C LEU A 38 2.21 -7.50 -1.89
N LEU A 39 1.32 -6.54 -1.57
CA LEU A 39 1.59 -5.13 -1.83
C LEU A 39 2.84 -4.63 -1.11
N GLU A 40 3.06 -5.12 0.10
CA GLU A 40 4.21 -4.69 0.91
C GLU A 40 5.49 -5.40 0.53
N ARG A 41 5.44 -6.31 -0.43
CA ARG A 41 6.63 -6.96 -0.99
C ARG A 41 7.08 -6.17 -2.22
N GLU A 42 8.33 -5.82 -2.27
CA GLU A 42 8.87 -4.99 -3.35
C GLU A 42 8.89 -5.68 -4.70
N GLN A 43 8.65 -6.97 -4.73
CA GLN A 43 8.67 -7.78 -5.94
C GLN A 43 7.28 -8.07 -6.49
N SER A 44 6.22 -7.61 -5.84
CA SER A 44 4.87 -7.89 -6.29
C SER A 44 4.47 -7.03 -7.48
N ASP A 45 3.46 -7.48 -8.21
CA ASP A 45 2.89 -6.75 -9.34
C ASP A 45 1.39 -6.56 -9.06
N PRO A 46 1.05 -5.59 -8.21
CA PRO A 46 -0.32 -5.45 -7.73
C PRO A 46 -1.26 -4.90 -8.79
N LYS A 47 -2.54 -5.26 -8.67
CA LYS A 47 -3.58 -4.73 -9.54
C LYS A 47 -3.88 -3.29 -9.16
N LEU A 48 -4.19 -2.47 -10.16
CA LEU A 48 -4.56 -1.08 -9.93
C LEU A 48 -5.76 -0.96 -9.00
N SER A 49 -6.76 -1.83 -9.13
CA SER A 49 -7.93 -1.80 -8.27
C SER A 49 -7.57 -1.97 -6.80
N THR A 50 -6.57 -2.81 -6.49
CA THR A 50 -6.10 -2.99 -5.12
C THR A 50 -5.42 -1.73 -4.60
N ILE A 51 -4.58 -1.11 -5.44
CA ILE A 51 -3.90 0.14 -5.10
C ILE A 51 -4.94 1.25 -4.83
N GLN A 52 -5.97 1.32 -5.66
CA GLN A 52 -7.03 2.32 -5.51
C GLN A 52 -7.78 2.16 -4.18
N LYS A 53 -8.01 0.93 -3.73
CA LYS A 53 -8.68 0.69 -2.45
C LYS A 53 -7.84 1.17 -1.28
N VAL A 54 -6.53 0.95 -1.34
CA VAL A 54 -5.62 1.44 -0.31
C VAL A 54 -5.58 2.97 -0.33
N ALA A 55 -5.51 3.57 -1.51
CA ALA A 55 -5.51 5.02 -1.65
C ALA A 55 -6.77 5.63 -1.04
N ALA A 56 -7.92 5.03 -1.31
CA ALA A 56 -9.20 5.53 -0.78
C ALA A 56 -9.24 5.50 0.75
N TYR A 57 -8.73 4.44 1.36
CA TYR A 57 -8.72 4.33 2.83
C TYR A 57 -7.74 5.30 3.48
N THR A 58 -6.58 5.51 2.87
CA THR A 58 -5.51 6.29 3.48
C THR A 58 -5.56 7.77 3.16
N ASP A 59 -6.48 8.20 2.30
CA ASP A 59 -6.56 9.57 1.78
C ASP A 59 -5.36 10.00 0.93
N TYR A 60 -4.49 9.08 0.58
CA TYR A 60 -3.43 9.35 -0.38
C TYR A 60 -3.94 9.06 -1.79
N THR A 61 -3.38 9.73 -2.78
CA THR A 61 -3.70 9.41 -4.17
C THR A 61 -2.85 8.23 -4.63
N VAL A 62 -3.25 7.59 -5.72
CA VAL A 62 -2.44 6.54 -6.33
C VAL A 62 -1.06 7.10 -6.70
N THR A 63 -1.02 8.34 -7.21
CA THR A 63 0.24 9.01 -7.53
C THR A 63 1.14 9.15 -6.31
N ASP A 64 0.56 9.52 -5.16
CA ASP A 64 1.33 9.64 -3.92
C ASP A 64 1.93 8.29 -3.52
N LEU A 65 1.16 7.22 -3.66
CA LEU A 65 1.62 5.88 -3.26
C LEU A 65 2.75 5.39 -4.17
N LEU A 66 2.77 5.83 -5.41
CA LEU A 66 3.80 5.44 -6.37
C LEU A 66 5.01 6.39 -6.38
N ASN A 67 4.96 7.44 -5.58
CA ASN A 67 6.00 8.48 -5.57
C ASN A 67 7.32 7.92 -5.04
N THR A 68 8.35 7.96 -5.86
CA THR A 68 9.68 7.45 -5.53
C THR A 68 10.52 8.46 -4.74
N GLU A 69 10.05 9.68 -4.60
CA GLU A 69 10.80 10.76 -3.93
C GLU A 69 10.40 10.96 -2.47
N GLN A 70 9.51 10.15 -1.96
CA GLN A 70 9.12 10.22 -0.56
C GLN A 70 10.26 9.77 0.34
N GLU A 71 10.47 10.51 1.39
CA GLU A 71 11.43 10.17 2.41
C GLU A 71 10.79 9.47 3.59
#